data_787a55eeb56c7c5c89076372bda48d60
#
_entry.id   787a55eeb56c7c5c89076372bda48d60
#
_cell.length_a   1.000
_cell.length_b   1.000
_cell.length_c   1.000
_cell.angle_alpha   90.00
_cell.angle_beta   90.00
_cell.angle_gamma   90.00
#
_symmetry.space_group_name_H-M   'P 1'
#
loop_
_entity.id
_entity.type
_entity.pdbx_description
1 polymer ?
#
loop_
_entity_poly.entity_id
_entity_poly.type
_entity_poly.pdbx_seq_one_letter_code
_entity_poly.pdbx_strand_id
1 'polypeptide(L)'
;MSQINSEIMPLTLTIQGGVDKDGHLDAVSEIEITSGEIIGIVGPTGSGKSTLIADIEQFALGDTPSGRKILINGLEPAGELRCNPRKKLVAQLSQNMHFLADMSVEEFLRMHAKSRGKDPGLANKVIALANTLTGEPVNPAFPLTILSGGQSRALMVADIAVISDSPIVLIDEIENAGIKKQEALRLLAGEGKIVVVVTHDPMLALMASRRIVMKNGGMTKVISTNEDEQRVFKDVERMDGWLTALRETIRQGEVVA
;
A
#
# COMPACT_ATOMS: atom_id res chain seq x y z
N MET A 1 -18.54 22.93 -30.13
CA MET A 1 -18.60 22.50 -28.73
C MET A 1 -17.34 21.69 -28.46
N SER A 2 -16.30 22.33 -27.99
CA SER A 2 -15.02 21.71 -27.67
C SER A 2 -15.17 20.99 -26.34
N GLN A 3 -15.03 19.66 -26.36
CA GLN A 3 -14.83 18.88 -25.14
C GLN A 3 -13.48 19.29 -24.55
N ILE A 4 -13.53 20.00 -23.45
CA ILE A 4 -12.36 20.24 -22.60
C ILE A 4 -12.07 18.88 -21.96
N ASN A 5 -11.09 18.17 -22.51
CA ASN A 5 -10.41 17.09 -21.78
C ASN A 5 -9.81 17.75 -20.52
N SER A 6 -10.49 17.64 -19.39
CA SER A 6 -9.85 17.89 -18.11
C SER A 6 -8.83 16.76 -17.92
N GLU A 7 -7.59 16.98 -18.34
CA GLU A 7 -6.45 16.18 -17.88
C GLU A 7 -6.50 16.25 -16.35
N ILE A 8 -6.91 15.15 -15.72
CA ILE A 8 -6.82 15.01 -14.27
C ILE A 8 -5.34 15.05 -13.95
N MET A 9 -4.86 16.20 -13.43
CA MET A 9 -3.47 16.31 -13.02
C MET A 9 -3.16 15.19 -12.03
N PRO A 10 -2.06 14.45 -12.20
CA PRO A 10 -1.68 13.39 -11.30
C PRO A 10 -1.55 13.92 -9.88
N LEU A 11 -2.08 13.21 -8.90
CA LEU A 11 -1.91 13.57 -7.51
C LEU A 11 -0.43 13.50 -7.15
N THR A 12 0.05 14.51 -6.44
CA THR A 12 1.41 14.55 -5.88
C THR A 12 1.33 14.57 -4.36
N LEU A 13 2.01 13.62 -3.73
CA LEU A 13 2.26 13.59 -2.29
C LEU A 13 3.68 14.11 -2.04
N THR A 14 3.83 15.19 -1.29
CA THR A 14 5.14 15.73 -0.91
C THR A 14 5.37 15.50 0.58
N ILE A 15 6.53 14.92 0.92
CA ILE A 15 6.99 14.74 2.28
C ILE A 15 8.16 15.69 2.51
N GLN A 16 7.95 16.72 3.31
CA GLN A 16 9.01 17.62 3.75
C GLN A 16 9.68 17.07 5.00
N GLY A 17 11.01 17.12 5.02
CA GLY A 17 11.84 16.65 6.12
C GLY A 17 11.54 17.34 7.44
N GLY A 18 11.82 16.65 8.50
CA GLY A 18 11.69 17.13 9.88
C GLY A 18 12.96 16.89 10.66
N VAL A 19 12.85 16.23 11.83
CA VAL A 19 13.96 15.92 12.70
C VAL A 19 14.00 14.44 13.06
N ASP A 20 15.20 13.94 13.36
CA ASP A 20 15.44 12.62 13.91
C ASP A 20 15.17 12.59 15.44
N LYS A 21 15.42 11.44 16.07
CA LYS A 21 15.21 11.28 17.52
C LYS A 21 16.13 12.12 18.40
N ASP A 22 17.24 12.58 17.86
CA ASP A 22 18.23 13.42 18.54
C ASP A 22 18.04 14.91 18.22
N GLY A 23 17.01 15.25 17.43
CA GLY A 23 16.69 16.63 17.04
C GLY A 23 17.49 17.15 15.83
N HIS A 24 18.27 16.30 15.14
CA HIS A 24 18.98 16.71 13.94
C HIS A 24 18.01 16.69 12.73
N LEU A 25 18.20 17.63 11.81
CA LEU A 25 17.40 17.70 10.59
C LEU A 25 17.55 16.44 9.73
N ASP A 26 16.45 16.00 9.12
CA ASP A 26 16.47 14.97 8.10
C ASP A 26 17.45 15.33 6.98
N ALA A 27 18.28 14.39 6.54
CA ALA A 27 19.19 14.62 5.41
C ALA A 27 18.43 14.76 4.07
N VAL A 28 17.22 14.19 4.02
CA VAL A 28 16.27 14.39 2.90
C VAL A 28 15.34 15.52 3.28
N SER A 29 15.55 16.68 2.66
CA SER A 29 14.74 17.88 2.91
C SER A 29 13.32 17.76 2.36
N GLU A 30 13.16 17.08 1.21
CA GLU A 30 11.87 16.91 0.56
C GLU A 30 11.90 15.72 -0.40
N ILE A 31 10.76 15.04 -0.54
CA ILE A 31 10.52 14.04 -1.58
C ILE A 31 9.09 14.17 -2.11
N GLU A 32 8.95 14.19 -3.44
CA GLU A 32 7.67 14.14 -4.14
C GLU A 32 7.40 12.73 -4.67
N ILE A 33 6.15 12.28 -4.54
CA ILE A 33 5.67 10.96 -5.00
C ILE A 33 4.41 11.20 -5.82
N THR A 34 4.35 10.65 -7.01
CA THR A 34 3.24 10.88 -7.95
C THR A 34 2.33 9.66 -8.08
N SER A 35 1.11 9.89 -8.57
CA SER A 35 0.13 8.83 -8.86
C SER A 35 0.75 7.70 -9.70
N GLY A 36 0.46 6.45 -9.32
CA GLY A 36 0.98 5.26 -9.98
C GLY A 36 2.39 4.84 -9.51
N GLU A 37 3.03 5.61 -8.62
CA GLU A 37 4.34 5.29 -8.10
C GLU A 37 4.27 4.35 -6.89
N ILE A 38 5.20 3.37 -6.85
CA ILE A 38 5.46 2.54 -5.68
C ILE A 38 6.77 3.01 -5.05
N ILE A 39 6.71 3.44 -3.79
CA ILE A 39 7.88 3.84 -3.02
C ILE A 39 8.05 2.93 -1.80
N GLY A 40 9.29 2.49 -1.56
CA GLY A 40 9.66 1.69 -0.40
C GLY A 40 10.12 2.55 0.78
N ILE A 41 9.78 2.16 2.00
CA ILE A 41 10.40 2.68 3.22
C ILE A 41 11.19 1.53 3.85
N VAL A 42 12.50 1.71 3.95
CA VAL A 42 13.43 0.69 4.45
C VAL A 42 14.27 1.22 5.61
N GLY A 43 14.75 0.30 6.44
CA GLY A 43 15.60 0.65 7.58
C GLY A 43 15.45 -0.39 8.69
N PRO A 44 16.36 -0.42 9.68
CA PRO A 44 16.31 -1.38 10.78
C PRO A 44 15.06 -1.19 11.65
N THR A 45 14.76 -2.18 12.49
CA THR A 45 13.70 -2.06 13.50
C THR A 45 14.00 -0.85 14.42
N GLY A 46 12.97 -0.07 14.71
CA GLY A 46 13.12 1.14 15.52
C GLY A 46 13.68 2.36 14.78
N SER A 47 13.91 2.28 13.46
CA SER A 47 14.44 3.41 12.67
C SER A 47 13.46 4.55 12.39
N GLY A 48 12.18 4.43 12.81
CA GLY A 48 11.16 5.46 12.61
C GLY A 48 10.25 5.26 11.39
N LYS A 49 10.25 4.08 10.75
CA LYS A 49 9.37 3.78 9.61
C LYS A 49 7.89 3.99 9.92
N SER A 50 7.44 3.46 11.07
CA SER A 50 6.03 3.62 11.51
C SER A 50 5.69 5.07 11.85
N THR A 51 6.66 5.87 12.30
CA THR A 51 6.46 7.31 12.52
C THR A 51 6.23 8.02 11.20
N LEU A 52 7.02 7.72 10.15
CA LEU A 52 6.84 8.30 8.83
C LEU A 52 5.49 7.89 8.22
N ILE A 53 5.07 6.62 8.38
CA ILE A 53 3.72 6.17 7.98
C ILE A 53 2.63 6.96 8.70
N ALA A 54 2.76 7.14 10.02
CA ALA A 54 1.79 7.92 10.81
C ALA A 54 1.76 9.40 10.38
N ASP A 55 2.92 10.01 10.08
CA ASP A 55 2.98 11.38 9.56
C ASP A 55 2.21 11.51 8.23
N ILE A 56 2.36 10.56 7.31
CA ILE A 56 1.62 10.53 6.04
C ILE A 56 0.12 10.29 6.30
N GLU A 57 -0.21 9.33 7.13
CA GLU A 57 -1.60 8.97 7.43
C GLU A 57 -2.40 10.14 8.02
N GLN A 58 -1.76 10.93 8.89
CA GLN A 58 -2.38 12.05 9.59
C GLN A 58 -2.25 13.36 8.83
N PHE A 59 -1.54 13.38 7.69
CA PHE A 59 -1.16 14.61 7.00
C PHE A 59 -0.51 15.62 7.97
N ALA A 60 0.59 15.19 8.60
CA ALA A 60 1.34 16.02 9.55
C ALA A 60 1.71 17.39 8.95
N LEU A 61 1.59 18.44 9.74
CA LEU A 61 1.91 19.82 9.35
C LEU A 61 2.96 20.44 10.29
N GLY A 62 3.96 19.66 10.70
CA GLY A 62 4.95 20.05 11.69
C GLY A 62 4.44 19.91 13.12
N ASP A 63 3.27 19.34 13.33
CA ASP A 63 2.56 19.17 14.60
C ASP A 63 2.74 17.76 15.20
N THR A 64 3.66 16.97 14.66
CA THR A 64 4.08 15.67 15.18
C THR A 64 5.50 15.75 15.77
N PRO A 65 5.92 14.76 16.58
CA PRO A 65 7.28 14.77 17.15
C PRO A 65 8.40 14.79 16.11
N SER A 66 8.15 14.32 14.90
CA SER A 66 9.11 14.36 13.79
C SER A 66 9.25 15.76 13.16
N GLY A 67 8.28 16.65 13.35
CA GLY A 67 8.24 17.97 12.72
C GLY A 67 8.06 17.94 11.20
N ARG A 68 7.78 16.79 10.57
CA ARG A 68 7.57 16.66 9.13
C ARG A 68 6.29 17.34 8.68
N LYS A 69 6.27 17.76 7.42
CA LYS A 69 5.06 18.26 6.77
C LYS A 69 4.71 17.44 5.54
N ILE A 70 3.41 17.15 5.41
CA ILE A 70 2.87 16.39 4.30
C ILE A 70 1.97 17.30 3.46
N LEU A 71 2.32 17.46 2.19
CA LEU A 71 1.57 18.32 1.27
C LEU A 71 0.89 17.45 0.20
N ILE A 72 -0.24 17.90 -0.28
CA ILE A 72 -0.97 17.32 -1.42
C ILE A 72 -1.01 18.35 -2.54
N ASN A 73 -0.46 18.00 -3.71
CA ASN A 73 -0.31 18.91 -4.83
C ASN A 73 0.40 20.23 -4.44
N GLY A 74 1.41 20.13 -3.58
CA GLY A 74 2.18 21.27 -3.07
C GLY A 74 1.46 22.16 -2.04
N LEU A 75 0.23 21.77 -1.63
CA LEU A 75 -0.58 22.55 -0.68
C LEU A 75 -0.76 21.79 0.64
N GLU A 76 -0.88 22.54 1.74
CA GLU A 76 -1.25 21.96 3.04
C GLU A 76 -2.67 21.37 2.96
N PRO A 77 -2.88 20.11 3.38
CA PRO A 77 -4.20 19.49 3.40
C PRO A 77 -5.16 20.28 4.29
N ALA A 78 -6.36 20.56 3.77
CA ALA A 78 -7.40 21.21 4.56
C ALA A 78 -7.70 20.41 5.84
N GLY A 79 -8.00 21.08 6.95
CA GLY A 79 -8.27 20.45 8.23
C GLY A 79 -9.36 19.37 8.16
N GLU A 80 -10.32 19.52 7.25
CA GLU A 80 -11.38 18.52 7.01
C GLU A 80 -10.81 17.19 6.47
N LEU A 81 -9.75 17.19 5.67
CA LEU A 81 -9.09 15.97 5.17
C LEU A 81 -8.34 15.24 6.29
N ARG A 82 -7.88 15.97 7.29
CA ARG A 82 -7.18 15.41 8.46
C ARG A 82 -8.14 14.79 9.47
N CYS A 83 -9.31 15.39 9.67
CA CYS A 83 -10.22 15.06 10.78
C CYS A 83 -11.45 14.26 10.35
N ASN A 84 -11.84 14.27 9.07
CA ASN A 84 -13.05 13.61 8.60
C ASN A 84 -12.74 12.25 7.96
N PRO A 85 -13.09 11.11 8.62
CA PRO A 85 -12.80 9.78 8.09
C PRO A 85 -13.42 9.50 6.71
N ARG A 86 -14.53 10.17 6.38
CA ARG A 86 -15.21 9.99 5.08
C ARG A 86 -14.47 10.65 3.91
N LYS A 87 -13.63 11.66 4.21
CA LYS A 87 -12.83 12.40 3.23
C LYS A 87 -11.35 12.00 3.24
N LYS A 88 -10.99 10.98 4.02
CA LYS A 88 -9.60 10.52 4.16
C LYS A 88 -9.05 10.06 2.81
N LEU A 89 -7.96 10.70 2.37
CA LEU A 89 -7.27 10.36 1.12
C LEU A 89 -6.34 9.16 1.24
N VAL A 90 -6.18 8.61 2.43
CA VAL A 90 -5.25 7.53 2.74
C VAL A 90 -6.03 6.28 3.11
N ALA A 91 -5.74 5.16 2.44
CA ALA A 91 -6.09 3.82 2.87
C ALA A 91 -4.85 3.15 3.47
N GLN A 92 -5.02 2.39 4.53
CA GLN A 92 -3.93 1.66 5.17
C GLN A 92 -4.21 0.17 5.16
N LEU A 93 -3.17 -0.61 4.84
CA LEU A 93 -3.14 -2.06 4.95
C LEU A 93 -2.03 -2.43 5.95
N SER A 94 -2.39 -3.02 7.07
CA SER A 94 -1.45 -3.48 8.09
C SER A 94 -1.56 -4.99 8.31
N GLN A 95 -0.54 -5.56 8.95
CA GLN A 95 -0.44 -7.01 9.17
C GLN A 95 -1.63 -7.60 9.94
N ASN A 96 -2.19 -6.85 10.88
CA ASN A 96 -3.22 -7.34 11.82
C ASN A 96 -4.64 -6.87 11.47
N MET A 97 -4.90 -6.44 10.23
CA MET A 97 -6.25 -6.04 9.84
C MET A 97 -7.13 -7.24 9.55
N HIS A 98 -8.32 -7.24 10.14
CA HIS A 98 -9.38 -8.21 9.94
C HIS A 98 -10.71 -7.49 9.75
N PHE A 99 -11.62 -8.11 9.01
CA PHE A 99 -12.99 -7.62 8.94
C PHE A 99 -13.71 -7.93 10.26
N LEU A 100 -14.42 -6.94 10.79
CA LEU A 100 -15.21 -7.06 12.02
C LEU A 100 -16.73 -7.06 11.75
N ALA A 101 -17.13 -6.95 10.48
CA ALA A 101 -18.54 -6.90 10.12
C ALA A 101 -19.14 -8.32 10.04
N ASP A 102 -20.29 -8.52 10.65
CA ASP A 102 -21.07 -9.76 10.58
C ASP A 102 -22.02 -9.73 9.37
N MET A 103 -21.45 -9.86 8.20
CA MET A 103 -22.15 -9.91 6.92
C MET A 103 -21.33 -10.71 5.88
N SER A 104 -21.96 -11.07 4.77
CA SER A 104 -21.27 -11.76 3.70
C SER A 104 -20.32 -10.81 2.94
N VAL A 105 -19.34 -11.41 2.23
CA VAL A 105 -18.41 -10.67 1.36
C VAL A 105 -19.17 -9.79 0.37
N GLU A 106 -20.18 -10.36 -0.30
CA GLU A 106 -20.95 -9.64 -1.31
C GLU A 106 -21.73 -8.47 -0.72
N GLU A 107 -22.41 -8.68 0.40
CA GLU A 107 -23.17 -7.63 1.10
C GLU A 107 -22.27 -6.47 1.52
N PHE A 108 -21.10 -6.76 2.08
CA PHE A 108 -20.12 -5.76 2.46
C PHE A 108 -19.68 -4.91 1.26
N LEU A 109 -19.25 -5.56 0.18
CA LEU A 109 -18.76 -4.84 -0.99
C LEU A 109 -19.85 -4.00 -1.66
N ARG A 110 -21.07 -4.51 -1.75
CA ARG A 110 -22.22 -3.76 -2.27
C ARG A 110 -22.55 -2.55 -1.38
N MET A 111 -22.52 -2.73 -0.06
CA MET A 111 -22.72 -1.65 0.91
C MET A 111 -21.60 -0.61 0.80
N HIS A 112 -20.34 -1.04 0.70
CA HIS A 112 -19.19 -0.13 0.56
C HIS A 112 -19.30 0.67 -0.75
N ALA A 113 -19.58 0.04 -1.88
CA ALA A 113 -19.79 0.73 -3.15
C ALA A 113 -20.88 1.80 -3.06
N LYS A 114 -22.06 1.45 -2.50
CA LYS A 114 -23.14 2.41 -2.26
C LYS A 114 -22.70 3.58 -1.37
N SER A 115 -21.94 3.32 -0.31
CA SER A 115 -21.46 4.38 0.61
C SER A 115 -20.52 5.37 -0.08
N ARG A 116 -19.87 4.95 -1.17
CA ARG A 116 -19.02 5.78 -2.04
C ARG A 116 -19.74 6.34 -3.26
N GLY A 117 -21.05 6.16 -3.37
CA GLY A 117 -21.84 6.61 -4.52
C GLY A 117 -21.51 5.85 -5.82
N LYS A 118 -20.94 4.63 -5.70
CA LYS A 118 -20.55 3.78 -6.85
C LYS A 118 -21.57 2.67 -7.09
N ASP A 119 -21.50 2.06 -8.29
CA ASP A 119 -22.34 0.93 -8.66
C ASP A 119 -22.07 -0.28 -7.74
N PRO A 120 -23.09 -0.83 -7.06
CA PRO A 120 -22.96 -2.05 -6.28
C PRO A 120 -22.47 -3.28 -7.08
N GLY A 121 -22.66 -3.28 -8.39
CA GLY A 121 -22.15 -4.32 -9.30
C GLY A 121 -20.62 -4.45 -9.31
N LEU A 122 -19.89 -3.42 -8.85
CA LEU A 122 -18.43 -3.47 -8.67
C LEU A 122 -17.98 -4.55 -7.70
N ALA A 123 -18.86 -5.06 -6.82
CA ALA A 123 -18.58 -6.19 -5.94
C ALA A 123 -18.03 -7.40 -6.71
N ASN A 124 -18.59 -7.69 -7.88
CA ASN A 124 -18.13 -8.81 -8.72
C ASN A 124 -16.70 -8.59 -9.24
N LYS A 125 -16.37 -7.34 -9.65
CA LYS A 125 -15.01 -6.98 -10.09
C LYS A 125 -14.02 -7.12 -8.93
N VAL A 126 -14.38 -6.68 -7.73
CA VAL A 126 -13.53 -6.81 -6.53
C VAL A 126 -13.24 -8.27 -6.22
N ILE A 127 -14.28 -9.13 -6.19
CA ILE A 127 -14.11 -10.56 -5.91
C ILE A 127 -13.24 -11.23 -6.96
N ALA A 128 -13.46 -10.93 -8.24
CA ALA A 128 -12.64 -11.48 -9.32
C ALA A 128 -11.16 -11.08 -9.17
N LEU A 129 -10.87 -9.81 -8.87
CA LEU A 129 -9.51 -9.34 -8.62
C LEU A 129 -8.90 -9.96 -7.35
N ALA A 130 -9.65 -10.04 -6.24
CA ALA A 130 -9.17 -10.69 -5.03
C ALA A 130 -8.74 -12.14 -5.30
N ASN A 131 -9.50 -12.86 -6.12
CA ASN A 131 -9.21 -14.24 -6.51
C ASN A 131 -7.95 -14.39 -7.38
N THR A 132 -7.48 -13.33 -8.03
CA THR A 132 -6.17 -13.36 -8.71
C THR A 132 -5.00 -13.24 -7.74
N LEU A 133 -5.24 -12.61 -6.59
CA LEU A 133 -4.21 -12.30 -5.58
C LEU A 133 -4.01 -13.41 -4.54
N THR A 134 -4.97 -14.31 -4.36
CA THR A 134 -4.90 -15.39 -3.38
C THR A 134 -4.94 -16.76 -4.05
N GLY A 135 -4.34 -17.78 -3.41
CA GLY A 135 -4.44 -19.17 -3.85
C GLY A 135 -5.77 -19.84 -3.50
N GLU A 136 -6.52 -19.27 -2.54
CA GLU A 136 -7.81 -19.80 -2.08
C GLU A 136 -8.94 -18.85 -2.51
N PRO A 137 -9.89 -19.30 -3.36
CA PRO A 137 -10.96 -18.43 -3.85
C PRO A 137 -11.81 -17.85 -2.72
N VAL A 138 -12.16 -16.58 -2.81
CA VAL A 138 -13.11 -15.89 -1.93
C VAL A 138 -14.53 -16.20 -2.41
N ASN A 139 -15.33 -16.85 -1.56
CA ASN A 139 -16.74 -17.10 -1.86
C ASN A 139 -17.58 -15.88 -1.46
N PRO A 140 -18.38 -15.30 -2.38
CA PRO A 140 -19.23 -14.14 -2.11
C PRO A 140 -20.21 -14.32 -0.93
N ALA A 141 -20.70 -15.53 -0.74
CA ALA A 141 -21.68 -15.85 0.31
C ALA A 141 -21.07 -16.10 1.70
N PHE A 142 -19.73 -16.19 1.80
CA PHE A 142 -19.10 -16.44 3.08
C PHE A 142 -19.13 -15.19 3.97
N PRO A 143 -19.37 -15.37 5.29
CA PRO A 143 -19.17 -14.30 6.26
C PRO A 143 -17.73 -13.78 6.21
N LEU A 144 -17.55 -12.47 6.30
CA LEU A 144 -16.22 -11.85 6.32
C LEU A 144 -15.33 -12.38 7.44
N THR A 145 -15.93 -12.75 8.57
CA THR A 145 -15.23 -13.19 9.79
C THR A 145 -14.57 -14.56 9.66
N ILE A 146 -14.97 -15.39 8.68
CA ILE A 146 -14.37 -16.72 8.46
C ILE A 146 -13.30 -16.74 7.38
N LEU A 147 -13.06 -15.62 6.70
CA LEU A 147 -12.03 -15.53 5.68
C LEU A 147 -10.64 -15.78 6.27
N SER A 148 -9.83 -16.56 5.57
CA SER A 148 -8.41 -16.70 5.91
C SER A 148 -7.70 -15.34 5.84
N GLY A 149 -6.55 -15.22 6.51
CA GLY A 149 -5.76 -13.98 6.47
C GLY A 149 -5.38 -13.57 5.04
N GLY A 150 -5.09 -14.54 4.16
CA GLY A 150 -4.80 -14.31 2.75
C GLY A 150 -6.02 -13.81 1.98
N GLN A 151 -7.17 -14.47 2.15
CA GLN A 151 -8.43 -14.04 1.53
C GLN A 151 -8.85 -12.64 1.97
N SER A 152 -8.77 -12.35 3.28
CA SER A 152 -9.09 -11.02 3.83
C SER A 152 -8.23 -9.93 3.23
N ARG A 153 -6.91 -10.14 3.13
CA ARG A 153 -5.98 -9.14 2.57
C ARG A 153 -6.15 -8.97 1.06
N ALA A 154 -6.34 -10.07 0.33
CA ALA A 154 -6.64 -10.01 -1.10
C ALA A 154 -7.91 -9.19 -1.36
N LEU A 155 -8.96 -9.42 -0.55
CA LEU A 155 -10.21 -8.68 -0.64
C LEU A 155 -10.02 -7.20 -0.33
N MET A 156 -9.28 -6.85 0.73
CA MET A 156 -8.97 -5.46 1.09
C MET A 156 -8.19 -4.73 -0.01
N VAL A 157 -7.17 -5.37 -0.60
CA VAL A 157 -6.41 -4.80 -1.71
C VAL A 157 -7.30 -4.53 -2.90
N ALA A 158 -8.11 -5.50 -3.30
CA ALA A 158 -9.02 -5.38 -4.45
C ALA A 158 -10.12 -4.32 -4.21
N ASP A 159 -10.65 -4.23 -2.98
CA ASP A 159 -11.61 -3.21 -2.59
C ASP A 159 -11.00 -1.80 -2.66
N ILE A 160 -9.78 -1.62 -2.14
CA ILE A 160 -9.05 -0.35 -2.25
C ILE A 160 -8.78 0.02 -3.71
N ALA A 161 -8.44 -0.94 -4.56
CA ALA A 161 -8.18 -0.69 -5.97
C ALA A 161 -9.44 -0.22 -6.73
N VAL A 162 -10.62 -0.76 -6.41
CA VAL A 162 -11.85 -0.58 -7.21
C VAL A 162 -12.85 0.37 -6.55
N ILE A 163 -13.14 0.18 -5.27
CA ILE A 163 -14.23 0.89 -4.58
C ILE A 163 -13.72 2.11 -3.81
N SER A 164 -12.58 2.00 -3.11
CA SER A 164 -12.05 3.11 -2.32
C SER A 164 -11.62 4.29 -3.20
N ASP A 165 -11.98 5.50 -2.77
CA ASP A 165 -11.55 6.75 -3.42
C ASP A 165 -10.19 7.24 -2.91
N SER A 166 -9.57 6.52 -1.95
CA SER A 166 -8.28 6.91 -1.40
C SER A 166 -7.17 6.80 -2.44
N PRO A 167 -6.54 7.92 -2.84
CA PRO A 167 -5.48 7.90 -3.85
C PRO A 167 -4.11 7.47 -3.28
N ILE A 168 -3.96 7.46 -1.97
CA ILE A 168 -2.73 7.06 -1.27
C ILE A 168 -2.99 5.77 -0.52
N VAL A 169 -2.12 4.78 -0.68
CA VAL A 169 -2.21 3.49 0.01
C VAL A 169 -0.92 3.25 0.77
N LEU A 170 -1.05 3.16 2.09
CA LEU A 170 0.04 2.80 3.00
C LEU A 170 -0.02 1.31 3.30
N ILE A 171 1.09 0.62 3.10
CA ILE A 171 1.20 -0.82 3.31
C ILE A 171 2.30 -1.09 4.31
N ASP A 172 1.94 -1.70 5.43
CA ASP A 172 2.89 -2.03 6.48
C ASP A 172 2.97 -3.55 6.65
N GLU A 173 4.18 -4.10 6.40
CA GLU A 173 4.53 -5.51 6.59
C GLU A 173 3.60 -6.52 5.87
N ILE A 174 3.43 -6.37 4.56
CA ILE A 174 2.63 -7.31 3.74
C ILE A 174 3.34 -8.67 3.49
N GLU A 175 4.56 -8.85 3.95
CA GLU A 175 5.41 -10.03 3.67
C GLU A 175 4.75 -11.36 4.03
N ASN A 176 4.00 -11.39 5.12
CA ASN A 176 3.33 -12.60 5.64
C ASN A 176 1.85 -12.69 5.24
N ALA A 177 1.45 -11.98 4.19
CA ALA A 177 0.05 -11.78 3.88
C ALA A 177 -0.67 -13.02 3.30
N GLY A 178 0.05 -14.05 2.83
CA GLY A 178 -0.56 -15.19 2.12
C GLY A 178 -1.19 -14.81 0.78
N ILE A 179 -0.74 -13.71 0.18
CA ILE A 179 -1.17 -13.20 -1.13
C ILE A 179 0.03 -13.01 -2.06
N LYS A 180 -0.24 -12.87 -3.34
CA LYS A 180 0.73 -12.50 -4.37
C LYS A 180 1.08 -11.01 -4.24
N LYS A 181 2.07 -10.71 -3.40
CA LYS A 181 2.44 -9.36 -2.98
C LYS A 181 2.75 -8.41 -4.13
N GLN A 182 3.54 -8.87 -5.11
CA GLN A 182 3.92 -8.06 -6.27
C GLN A 182 2.70 -7.68 -7.10
N GLU A 183 1.81 -8.65 -7.36
CA GLU A 183 0.58 -8.43 -8.12
C GLU A 183 -0.34 -7.44 -7.39
N ALA A 184 -0.41 -7.51 -6.05
CA ALA A 184 -1.16 -6.57 -5.23
C ALA A 184 -0.64 -5.13 -5.37
N LEU A 185 0.69 -4.91 -5.29
CA LEU A 185 1.29 -3.59 -5.47
C LEU A 185 1.09 -3.06 -6.91
N ARG A 186 1.30 -3.94 -7.92
CA ARG A 186 1.08 -3.57 -9.34
C ARG A 186 -0.37 -3.20 -9.60
N LEU A 187 -1.33 -3.93 -9.01
CA LEU A 187 -2.76 -3.62 -9.13
C LEU A 187 -3.06 -2.22 -8.60
N LEU A 188 -2.62 -1.90 -7.38
CA LEU A 188 -2.86 -0.60 -6.76
C LEU A 188 -2.23 0.55 -7.57
N ALA A 189 -0.96 0.40 -7.96
CA ALA A 189 -0.25 1.40 -8.76
C ALA A 189 -0.87 1.55 -10.16
N GLY A 190 -1.28 0.44 -10.80
CA GLY A 190 -1.97 0.44 -12.10
C GLY A 190 -3.33 1.16 -12.09
N GLU A 191 -4.02 1.17 -10.95
CA GLU A 191 -5.24 1.96 -10.73
C GLU A 191 -4.92 3.43 -10.34
N GLY A 192 -3.68 3.88 -10.55
CA GLY A 192 -3.23 5.26 -10.33
C GLY A 192 -3.02 5.65 -8.85
N LYS A 193 -2.97 4.68 -7.93
CA LYS A 193 -2.71 4.97 -6.52
C LYS A 193 -1.22 5.27 -6.28
N ILE A 194 -0.93 6.17 -5.34
CA ILE A 194 0.40 6.28 -4.72
C ILE A 194 0.51 5.15 -3.71
N VAL A 195 1.51 4.28 -3.87
CA VAL A 195 1.70 3.13 -2.97
C VAL A 195 2.97 3.32 -2.17
N VAL A 196 2.83 3.46 -0.86
CA VAL A 196 3.95 3.55 0.09
C VAL A 196 4.03 2.25 0.86
N VAL A 197 5.11 1.49 0.69
CA VAL A 197 5.28 0.19 1.32
C VAL A 197 6.44 0.18 2.31
N VAL A 198 6.16 -0.13 3.57
CA VAL A 198 7.18 -0.48 4.57
C VAL A 198 7.49 -1.96 4.43
N THR A 199 8.74 -2.29 4.19
CA THR A 199 9.11 -3.69 3.94
C THR A 199 10.52 -4.02 4.40
N HIS A 200 10.71 -5.25 4.79
CA HIS A 200 11.99 -5.91 4.99
C HIS A 200 12.28 -6.94 3.87
N ASP A 201 11.29 -7.20 2.99
CA ASP A 201 11.41 -8.10 1.86
C ASP A 201 12.25 -7.45 0.75
N PRO A 202 13.41 -8.02 0.38
CA PRO A 202 14.27 -7.45 -0.67
C PRO A 202 13.56 -7.34 -2.02
N MET A 203 12.63 -8.24 -2.31
CA MET A 203 11.88 -8.22 -3.57
C MET A 203 10.95 -7.02 -3.64
N LEU A 204 10.19 -6.74 -2.58
CA LEU A 204 9.31 -5.56 -2.53
C LEU A 204 10.13 -4.26 -2.51
N ALA A 205 11.27 -4.25 -1.81
CA ALA A 205 12.17 -3.12 -1.78
C ALA A 205 12.76 -2.79 -3.16
N LEU A 206 13.14 -3.81 -3.94
CA LEU A 206 13.69 -3.64 -5.29
C LEU A 206 12.63 -3.37 -6.35
N MET A 207 11.38 -3.77 -6.10
CA MET A 207 10.25 -3.47 -6.98
C MET A 207 9.87 -1.99 -6.93
N ALA A 208 10.10 -1.32 -5.80
CA ALA A 208 9.84 0.12 -5.66
C ALA A 208 10.76 0.93 -6.60
N SER A 209 10.20 1.96 -7.25
CA SER A 209 10.97 2.88 -8.10
C SER A 209 12.04 3.63 -7.32
N ARG A 210 11.71 3.99 -6.08
CA ARG A 210 12.59 4.67 -5.12
C ARG A 210 12.37 4.12 -3.72
N ARG A 211 13.39 4.26 -2.86
CA ARG A 211 13.32 3.85 -1.45
C ARG A 211 13.81 4.97 -0.54
N ILE A 212 13.01 5.29 0.46
CA ILE A 212 13.39 6.16 1.58
C ILE A 212 14.10 5.29 2.62
N VAL A 213 15.33 5.64 2.94
CA VAL A 213 16.11 4.96 3.97
C VAL A 213 15.96 5.69 5.30
N MET A 214 15.40 5.00 6.29
CA MET A 214 15.19 5.50 7.63
C MET A 214 16.31 5.05 8.59
N LYS A 215 16.82 5.98 9.40
CA LYS A 215 17.77 5.69 10.48
C LYS A 215 17.50 6.66 11.63
N ASN A 216 17.45 6.14 12.85
CA ASN A 216 17.29 6.94 14.08
C ASN A 216 16.10 7.92 14.06
N GLY A 217 14.99 7.58 13.38
CA GLY A 217 13.84 8.46 13.24
C GLY A 217 13.87 9.37 12.02
N GLY A 218 15.04 9.58 11.41
CA GLY A 218 15.26 10.51 10.30
C GLY A 218 15.28 9.82 8.92
N MET A 219 14.89 10.57 7.89
CA MET A 219 15.07 10.22 6.47
C MET A 219 16.51 10.55 6.07
N THR A 220 17.35 9.51 5.86
CA THR A 220 18.80 9.71 5.63
C THR A 220 19.16 9.85 4.16
N LYS A 221 18.47 9.15 3.28
CA LYS A 221 18.63 9.23 1.82
C LYS A 221 17.45 8.65 1.08
N VAL A 222 17.33 9.02 -0.19
CA VAL A 222 16.46 8.35 -1.17
C VAL A 222 17.34 7.64 -2.18
N ILE A 223 17.01 6.38 -2.47
CA ILE A 223 17.72 5.56 -3.46
C ILE A 223 16.74 5.29 -4.59
N SER A 224 17.08 5.68 -5.81
CA SER A 224 16.36 5.27 -7.02
C SER A 224 16.86 3.90 -7.49
N THR A 225 15.93 3.02 -7.84
CA THR A 225 16.26 1.71 -8.38
C THR A 225 16.94 1.87 -9.74
N ASN A 226 18.17 1.35 -9.88
CA ASN A 226 18.96 1.41 -11.10
C ASN A 226 18.90 0.10 -11.89
N GLU A 227 19.58 0.04 -13.05
CA GLU A 227 19.60 -1.14 -13.92
C GLU A 227 20.22 -2.37 -13.26
N ASP A 228 21.25 -2.20 -12.43
CA ASP A 228 21.88 -3.32 -11.72
C ASP A 228 20.93 -3.89 -10.68
N GLU A 229 20.23 -3.05 -9.93
CA GLU A 229 19.20 -3.49 -8.98
C GLU A 229 18.01 -4.15 -9.69
N GLN A 230 17.65 -3.70 -10.90
CA GLN A 230 16.63 -4.38 -11.72
C GLN A 230 17.07 -5.78 -12.18
N ARG A 231 18.37 -5.99 -12.43
CA ARG A 231 18.89 -7.35 -12.70
C ARG A 231 18.80 -8.22 -11.46
N VAL A 232 19.23 -7.69 -10.31
CA VAL A 232 19.11 -8.39 -9.02
C VAL A 232 17.63 -8.70 -8.70
N PHE A 233 16.70 -7.77 -8.97
CA PHE A 233 15.27 -8.02 -8.79
C PHE A 233 14.79 -9.24 -9.57
N LYS A 234 15.17 -9.39 -10.84
CA LYS A 234 14.81 -10.57 -11.67
C LYS A 234 15.36 -11.87 -11.11
N ASP A 235 16.56 -11.84 -10.51
CA ASP A 235 17.15 -13.02 -9.89
C ASP A 235 16.41 -13.38 -8.60
N VAL A 236 16.08 -12.40 -7.77
CA VAL A 236 15.29 -12.59 -6.54
C VAL A 236 13.88 -13.08 -6.88
N GLU A 237 13.24 -12.55 -7.93
CA GLU A 237 11.91 -12.98 -8.40
C GLU A 237 11.93 -14.45 -8.82
N ARG A 238 12.97 -14.91 -9.53
CA ARG A 238 13.15 -16.34 -9.87
C ARG A 238 13.29 -17.23 -8.64
N MET A 239 14.08 -16.77 -7.65
CA MET A 239 14.28 -17.50 -6.39
C MET A 239 12.97 -17.59 -5.58
N ASP A 240 12.22 -16.51 -5.50
CA ASP A 240 10.91 -16.50 -4.79
C ASP A 240 9.90 -17.40 -5.49
N GLY A 241 9.87 -17.40 -6.82
CA GLY A 241 9.05 -18.32 -7.61
C GLY A 241 9.38 -19.80 -7.33
N TRP A 242 10.67 -20.12 -7.28
CA TRP A 242 11.12 -21.47 -6.93
C TRP A 242 10.74 -21.86 -5.49
N LEU A 243 10.95 -20.96 -4.52
CA LEU A 243 10.58 -21.19 -3.13
C LEU A 243 9.06 -21.36 -2.97
N THR A 244 8.28 -20.61 -3.74
CA THR A 244 6.82 -20.71 -3.72
C THR A 244 6.35 -22.04 -4.28
N ALA A 245 6.92 -22.48 -5.40
CA ALA A 245 6.63 -23.81 -5.96
C ALA A 245 7.03 -24.93 -4.98
N LEU A 246 8.20 -24.83 -4.35
CA LEU A 246 8.67 -25.78 -3.35
C LEU A 246 7.71 -25.86 -2.13
N ARG A 247 7.25 -24.73 -1.63
CA ARG A 247 6.26 -24.70 -0.54
C ARG A 247 4.96 -25.37 -0.93
N GLU A 248 4.53 -25.21 -2.17
CA GLU A 248 3.29 -25.82 -2.67
C GLU A 248 3.45 -27.35 -2.78
N THR A 249 4.56 -27.85 -3.35
CA THR A 249 4.90 -29.27 -3.38
C THR A 249 4.84 -29.90 -1.98
N ILE A 250 5.45 -29.24 -0.98
CA ILE A 250 5.43 -29.71 0.42
C ILE A 250 4.01 -29.70 0.99
N ARG A 251 3.20 -28.67 0.71
CA ARG A 251 1.79 -28.62 1.18
C ARG A 251 0.93 -29.72 0.60
N GLN A 252 1.20 -30.13 -0.63
CA GLN A 252 0.50 -31.24 -1.30
C GLN A 252 0.97 -32.59 -0.80
N GLY A 253 1.99 -32.64 0.08
CA GLY A 253 2.56 -33.89 0.61
C GLY A 253 3.42 -34.64 -0.40
N GLU A 254 3.88 -33.96 -1.46
CA GLU A 254 4.74 -34.54 -2.47
C GLU A 254 6.21 -34.55 -2.00
N VAL A 255 7.00 -35.50 -2.53
CA VAL A 255 8.43 -35.61 -2.25
C VAL A 255 9.19 -34.55 -3.04
N VAL A 256 10.01 -33.80 -2.33
CA VAL A 256 10.93 -32.85 -2.97
C VAL A 256 12.13 -33.60 -3.51
N ALA A 257 12.36 -33.54 -4.82
CA ALA A 257 13.49 -34.16 -5.50
C ALA A 257 14.50 -33.09 -5.94
#